data_0a2cee51dcb142234fd34f5dd35a7154
#
_entry.id   0a2cee51dcb142234fd34f5dd35a7154
#
_cell.length_a   1.000
_cell.length_b   1.000
_cell.length_c   1.000
_cell.angle_alpha   90.00
_cell.angle_beta   90.00
_cell.angle_gamma   90.00
#
_symmetry.space_group_name_H-M   'P 1'
#
loop_
_entity.id
_entity.type
_entity.pdbx_description
1 polymer ?
#
loop_
_entity_poly.entity_id
_entity_poly.type
_entity_poly.pdbx_seq_one_letter_code
_entity_poly.pdbx_strand_id
1 'polypeptide(L)'
;MLAAIVILIGVVVVSKVLRHMLAVVVMSMAVVFAFAIAPGTARAADTGAITVGGTVATRYDAYQLFSATVVDDADADQKVATDVAWANDTVRQAALPVLHDAGLDNSASTAQEAAEWMNADGHMTTTLAAKLARAIYNAGAPSVALNAGTTAELPCGYWLIVADDDAISQGEAGTAPIMALVGGSAVSVKPKAATPKVSKHVLEDSAAAWQKAADATVADDLYWRLSATVPAGLTAYDTYTVRFVDTMGAGLDPSKVAASMRVYVAAGADGGFDAVACEGGNASSTPAKGWTDIASQCKVSIEGNAFTVRTGDLVAALGGADAFTAGARVVAVYNAPLGANCNQGVTKGNPNEVYLRYPRSPLADQSGDAGFTRTSSDDACAYTWGLSLTKRSSSDDKPLAGAKLRIIDDRGRILTTDGSWSTDADTCVTTGADGHVELSGVDAGVYTVEEVAAPKGYTAFEGKRTVTVTAEGLDVEQVAAAKPKVTVSVESPLRVDTADAGTGSIELSVLNTPSKEANRGFMPSTGDRTLVLVAVLAAIGVAAIFVALAIKRGGSRRAK
;
A
#
# COMPACT_ATOMS: atom_id res chain seq x y z
N MET A 1 13.47 -32.43 -39.20
CA MET A 1 12.42 -33.31 -38.64
C MET A 1 12.22 -33.14 -37.13
N LEU A 2 13.23 -32.78 -36.34
CA LEU A 2 13.09 -32.55 -34.88
C LEU A 2 12.39 -31.23 -34.54
N ALA A 3 12.54 -30.17 -35.34
CA ALA A 3 11.93 -28.85 -35.08
C ALA A 3 10.39 -28.84 -35.28
N ALA A 4 9.84 -29.69 -36.13
CA ALA A 4 8.40 -29.80 -36.36
C ALA A 4 7.67 -30.56 -35.24
N ILE A 5 8.35 -31.45 -34.53
CA ILE A 5 7.79 -32.21 -33.40
C ILE A 5 7.69 -31.36 -32.15
N VAL A 6 8.64 -30.47 -31.90
CA VAL A 6 8.62 -29.55 -30.73
C VAL A 6 7.49 -28.53 -30.84
N ILE A 7 7.21 -28.03 -32.05
CA ILE A 7 6.10 -27.05 -32.28
C ILE A 7 4.75 -27.75 -32.14
N LEU A 8 4.62 -29.02 -32.57
CA LEU A 8 3.35 -29.77 -32.46
C LEU A 8 3.03 -30.14 -31.01
N ILE A 9 4.04 -30.47 -30.20
CA ILE A 9 3.87 -30.77 -28.76
C ILE A 9 3.55 -29.50 -27.99
N GLY A 10 4.18 -28.35 -28.31
CA GLY A 10 3.89 -27.04 -27.71
C GLY A 10 2.44 -26.59 -27.95
N VAL A 11 1.95 -26.75 -29.18
CA VAL A 11 0.57 -26.34 -29.54
C VAL A 11 -0.48 -27.29 -28.89
N VAL A 12 -0.19 -28.57 -28.76
CA VAL A 12 -1.12 -29.53 -28.11
C VAL A 12 -1.15 -29.32 -26.59
N VAL A 13 -0.03 -28.97 -25.95
CA VAL A 13 0.02 -28.70 -24.50
C VAL A 13 -0.67 -27.36 -24.19
N VAL A 14 -0.45 -26.29 -24.99
CA VAL A 14 -1.13 -25.00 -24.81
C VAL A 14 -2.64 -25.13 -25.05
N SER A 15 -3.07 -25.95 -26.03
CA SER A 15 -4.50 -26.16 -26.26
C SER A 15 -5.18 -26.99 -25.15
N LYS A 16 -4.47 -27.92 -24.52
CA LYS A 16 -5.00 -28.65 -23.35
C LYS A 16 -5.04 -27.81 -22.08
N VAL A 17 -4.02 -26.99 -21.81
CA VAL A 17 -4.01 -26.06 -20.67
C VAL A 17 -5.07 -24.97 -20.86
N LEU A 18 -5.22 -24.43 -22.08
CA LEU A 18 -6.27 -23.44 -22.38
C LEU A 18 -7.68 -24.05 -22.28
N ARG A 19 -7.88 -25.30 -22.69
CA ARG A 19 -9.15 -26.01 -22.50
C ARG A 19 -9.44 -26.34 -21.03
N HIS A 20 -8.42 -26.61 -20.21
CA HIS A 20 -8.62 -26.83 -18.77
C HIS A 20 -8.83 -25.50 -18.01
N MET A 21 -8.20 -24.40 -18.43
CA MET A 21 -8.50 -23.06 -17.88
C MET A 21 -9.89 -22.57 -18.31
N LEU A 22 -10.30 -22.79 -19.56
CA LEU A 22 -11.67 -22.48 -19.99
C LEU A 22 -12.70 -23.41 -19.33
N ALA A 23 -12.38 -24.68 -19.07
CA ALA A 23 -13.26 -25.60 -18.36
C ALA A 23 -13.42 -25.26 -16.88
N VAL A 24 -12.39 -24.68 -16.22
CA VAL A 24 -12.49 -24.23 -14.81
C VAL A 24 -13.32 -22.95 -14.67
N VAL A 25 -13.32 -22.06 -15.68
CA VAL A 25 -14.16 -20.86 -15.68
C VAL A 25 -15.61 -21.17 -16.10
N VAL A 26 -15.84 -22.16 -16.94
CA VAL A 26 -17.19 -22.56 -17.39
C VAL A 26 -17.87 -23.58 -16.46
N MET A 27 -17.10 -24.29 -15.61
CA MET A 27 -17.67 -25.27 -14.65
C MET A 27 -18.35 -24.66 -13.42
N SER A 28 -18.49 -23.33 -13.36
CA SER A 28 -19.12 -22.64 -12.23
C SER A 28 -20.61 -22.31 -12.42
N MET A 29 -21.24 -22.65 -13.55
CA MET A 29 -22.64 -22.27 -13.85
C MET A 29 -23.44 -23.32 -14.64
N ALA A 30 -23.06 -24.56 -14.68
CA ALA A 30 -23.94 -25.57 -15.24
C ALA A 30 -24.81 -26.18 -14.13
N VAL A 31 -25.79 -25.41 -13.63
CA VAL A 31 -27.06 -26.05 -13.28
C VAL A 31 -27.79 -26.19 -14.63
N VAL A 32 -27.59 -27.30 -15.30
CA VAL A 32 -28.31 -27.64 -16.52
C VAL A 32 -29.74 -27.95 -16.11
N PHE A 33 -30.66 -27.04 -16.42
CA PHE A 33 -32.07 -27.29 -16.27
C PHE A 33 -32.58 -28.02 -17.51
N ALA A 34 -32.78 -29.33 -17.44
CA ALA A 34 -33.50 -30.04 -18.47
C ALA A 34 -34.97 -30.15 -18.05
N PHE A 35 -35.88 -29.64 -18.88
CA PHE A 35 -37.30 -29.92 -18.78
C PHE A 35 -37.64 -31.14 -19.60
N ALA A 36 -38.03 -32.21 -18.95
CA ALA A 36 -38.76 -33.27 -19.62
C ALA A 36 -40.23 -33.22 -19.14
N ILE A 37 -41.15 -33.09 -20.07
CA ILE A 37 -42.58 -33.22 -19.81
C ILE A 37 -42.90 -34.71 -19.98
N ALA A 38 -43.05 -35.44 -18.88
CA ALA A 38 -43.52 -36.82 -18.89
C ALA A 38 -44.81 -36.95 -18.04
N PRO A 39 -45.85 -37.58 -18.55
CA PRO A 39 -47.01 -37.93 -17.72
C PRO A 39 -46.67 -39.18 -16.92
N GLY A 40 -46.41 -39.01 -15.63
CA GLY A 40 -46.06 -40.12 -14.75
C GLY A 40 -46.58 -39.93 -13.35
N THR A 41 -47.33 -40.89 -12.84
CA THR A 41 -48.00 -40.97 -11.56
C THR A 41 -47.09 -41.28 -10.38
N ALA A 42 -45.96 -40.58 -10.23
CA ALA A 42 -45.25 -40.56 -8.95
C ALA A 42 -45.73 -39.39 -8.12
N ARG A 43 -46.28 -39.60 -6.93
CA ARG A 43 -46.62 -38.52 -6.00
C ARG A 43 -45.31 -37.91 -5.51
N ALA A 44 -44.97 -36.78 -6.07
CA ALA A 44 -43.83 -36.00 -5.60
C ALA A 44 -44.03 -35.60 -4.13
N ALA A 45 -42.95 -35.50 -3.38
CA ALA A 45 -43.00 -34.91 -2.04
C ALA A 45 -43.32 -33.41 -2.19
N ASP A 46 -44.11 -32.89 -1.22
CA ASP A 46 -44.46 -31.45 -1.22
C ASP A 46 -43.29 -30.55 -0.85
N THR A 47 -42.22 -31.11 -0.27
CA THR A 47 -40.98 -30.43 0.14
C THR A 47 -39.75 -31.20 -0.29
N GLY A 48 -38.62 -30.50 -0.32
CA GLY A 48 -37.29 -31.06 -0.58
C GLY A 48 -36.22 -30.50 0.35
N ALA A 49 -35.22 -31.32 0.60
CA ALA A 49 -34.10 -30.95 1.48
C ALA A 49 -33.08 -30.07 0.76
N ILE A 50 -32.62 -28.98 1.40
CA ILE A 50 -31.53 -28.14 0.93
C ILE A 50 -30.56 -27.85 2.06
N THR A 51 -29.26 -27.82 1.71
CA THR A 51 -28.18 -27.39 2.62
C THR A 51 -27.34 -26.33 1.94
N VAL A 52 -27.16 -25.17 2.61
CA VAL A 52 -26.25 -24.12 2.15
C VAL A 52 -24.95 -24.24 2.94
N GLY A 53 -23.85 -24.58 2.26
CA GLY A 53 -22.53 -24.70 2.86
C GLY A 53 -21.73 -23.41 2.76
N GLY A 54 -20.51 -23.42 3.31
CA GLY A 54 -19.55 -22.30 3.19
C GLY A 54 -19.50 -21.39 4.42
N THR A 55 -18.63 -20.39 4.35
CA THR A 55 -18.27 -19.49 5.47
C THR A 55 -18.60 -18.02 5.21
N VAL A 56 -19.17 -17.69 4.05
CA VAL A 56 -19.43 -16.30 3.62
C VAL A 56 -20.45 -15.62 4.55
N ALA A 57 -21.53 -16.31 4.85
CA ALA A 57 -22.55 -15.83 5.78
C ALA A 57 -23.01 -16.97 6.69
N THR A 58 -23.49 -16.62 7.86
CA THR A 58 -24.10 -17.58 8.81
C THR A 58 -25.56 -17.85 8.51
N ARG A 59 -26.21 -16.96 7.75
CA ARG A 59 -27.60 -17.04 7.34
C ARG A 59 -27.79 -16.58 5.90
N TYR A 60 -28.77 -17.18 5.22
CA TYR A 60 -29.17 -16.88 3.85
C TYR A 60 -30.69 -16.71 3.80
N ASP A 61 -31.17 -15.84 2.91
CA ASP A 61 -32.58 -15.69 2.58
C ASP A 61 -32.89 -16.43 1.28
N ALA A 62 -33.85 -17.34 1.33
CA ALA A 62 -34.32 -18.09 0.17
C ALA A 62 -35.69 -17.54 -0.27
N TYR A 63 -35.79 -17.09 -1.50
CA TYR A 63 -37.01 -16.59 -2.15
C TYR A 63 -37.49 -17.60 -3.17
N GLN A 64 -38.70 -18.11 -3.01
CA GLN A 64 -39.30 -18.99 -4.01
C GLN A 64 -39.74 -18.19 -5.23
N LEU A 65 -39.15 -18.49 -6.40
CA LEU A 65 -39.51 -17.86 -7.67
C LEU A 65 -40.72 -18.57 -8.29
N PHE A 66 -40.61 -19.91 -8.37
CA PHE A 66 -41.68 -20.74 -8.88
C PHE A 66 -41.92 -21.92 -7.93
N SER A 67 -43.18 -22.27 -7.71
CA SER A 67 -43.60 -23.58 -7.20
C SER A 67 -43.65 -24.57 -8.36
N ALA A 68 -43.32 -25.84 -8.10
CA ALA A 68 -43.32 -26.89 -9.12
C ALA A 68 -43.42 -28.28 -8.47
N THR A 69 -43.94 -29.25 -9.21
CA THR A 69 -43.74 -30.66 -8.93
C THR A 69 -42.35 -31.06 -9.37
N VAL A 70 -41.47 -31.57 -8.49
CA VAL A 70 -40.07 -31.88 -8.82
C VAL A 70 -39.77 -33.35 -8.52
N VAL A 71 -39.22 -34.03 -9.48
CA VAL A 71 -38.79 -35.44 -9.38
C VAL A 71 -37.37 -35.59 -9.94
N ASP A 72 -36.63 -36.57 -9.45
CA ASP A 72 -35.34 -36.94 -10.06
C ASP A 72 -35.61 -37.75 -11.35
N ASP A 73 -34.86 -37.43 -12.41
CA ASP A 73 -34.88 -38.20 -13.67
C ASP A 73 -34.10 -39.49 -13.43
N ALA A 74 -34.77 -40.61 -13.67
CA ALA A 74 -34.16 -41.93 -13.45
C ALA A 74 -33.02 -42.25 -14.46
N ASP A 75 -33.04 -41.62 -15.63
CA ASP A 75 -32.11 -41.91 -16.74
C ASP A 75 -31.00 -40.85 -16.89
N ALA A 76 -31.14 -39.71 -16.20
CA ALA A 76 -30.16 -38.62 -16.19
C ALA A 76 -29.95 -38.14 -14.75
N ASP A 77 -28.73 -37.78 -14.39
CA ASP A 77 -28.40 -37.18 -13.08
C ASP A 77 -28.95 -35.74 -13.03
N GLN A 78 -30.26 -35.58 -13.24
CA GLN A 78 -30.98 -34.30 -13.39
C GLN A 78 -32.31 -34.35 -12.66
N LYS A 79 -32.91 -33.16 -12.45
CA LYS A 79 -34.24 -33.01 -11.88
C LYS A 79 -35.21 -32.52 -12.94
N VAL A 80 -36.42 -33.03 -12.91
CA VAL A 80 -37.53 -32.61 -13.77
C VAL A 80 -38.53 -31.82 -12.95
N ALA A 81 -38.92 -30.63 -13.42
CA ALA A 81 -39.96 -29.81 -12.84
C ALA A 81 -41.20 -29.76 -13.77
N THR A 82 -42.37 -29.99 -13.22
CA THR A 82 -43.69 -29.89 -13.90
C THR A 82 -44.62 -29.02 -13.08
N ASP A 83 -45.75 -28.66 -13.65
CA ASP A 83 -46.80 -27.85 -12.98
C ASP A 83 -46.25 -26.52 -12.40
N VAL A 84 -45.42 -25.84 -13.19
CA VAL A 84 -44.72 -24.63 -12.78
C VAL A 84 -45.72 -23.46 -12.63
N ALA A 85 -45.77 -22.87 -11.45
CA ALA A 85 -46.56 -21.69 -11.16
C ALA A 85 -45.73 -20.61 -10.44
N TRP A 86 -46.10 -19.34 -10.57
CA TRP A 86 -45.49 -18.29 -9.78
C TRP A 86 -45.70 -18.57 -8.27
N ALA A 87 -44.67 -18.41 -7.46
CA ALA A 87 -44.77 -18.65 -6.02
C ALA A 87 -45.89 -17.80 -5.37
N ASN A 88 -46.02 -16.57 -5.81
CA ASN A 88 -47.11 -15.65 -5.44
C ASN A 88 -47.15 -14.45 -6.39
N ASP A 89 -48.18 -13.60 -6.25
CA ASP A 89 -48.35 -12.41 -7.08
C ASP A 89 -47.26 -11.34 -6.89
N THR A 90 -46.75 -11.17 -5.67
CA THR A 90 -45.64 -10.22 -5.40
C THR A 90 -44.41 -10.59 -6.18
N VAL A 91 -44.01 -11.86 -6.16
CA VAL A 91 -42.89 -12.40 -6.92
C VAL A 91 -43.10 -12.24 -8.42
N ARG A 92 -44.30 -12.58 -8.93
CA ARG A 92 -44.66 -12.44 -10.35
C ARG A 92 -44.52 -10.99 -10.80
N GLN A 93 -45.07 -10.02 -10.07
CA GLN A 93 -45.06 -8.60 -10.40
C GLN A 93 -43.64 -8.03 -10.36
N ALA A 94 -42.77 -8.52 -9.49
CA ALA A 94 -41.39 -8.10 -9.39
C ALA A 94 -40.47 -8.73 -10.45
N ALA A 95 -40.65 -10.02 -10.72
CA ALA A 95 -39.74 -10.78 -11.59
C ALA A 95 -40.06 -10.60 -13.09
N LEU A 96 -41.33 -10.57 -13.46
CA LEU A 96 -41.75 -10.58 -14.87
C LEU A 96 -41.19 -9.38 -15.68
N PRO A 97 -41.22 -8.12 -15.18
CA PRO A 97 -40.60 -7.00 -15.89
C PRO A 97 -39.09 -7.19 -16.09
N VAL A 98 -38.39 -7.74 -15.11
CA VAL A 98 -36.93 -8.02 -15.21
C VAL A 98 -36.63 -9.07 -16.29
N LEU A 99 -37.49 -10.08 -16.44
CA LEU A 99 -37.36 -11.11 -17.47
C LEU A 99 -37.66 -10.55 -18.86
N HIS A 100 -38.69 -9.68 -19.02
CA HIS A 100 -38.97 -8.98 -20.26
C HIS A 100 -37.80 -8.09 -20.70
N ASP A 101 -37.24 -7.32 -19.77
CA ASP A 101 -36.05 -6.48 -20.03
C ASP A 101 -34.83 -7.31 -20.41
N ALA A 102 -34.76 -8.57 -19.96
CA ALA A 102 -33.70 -9.51 -20.31
C ALA A 102 -33.93 -10.26 -21.65
N GLY A 103 -35.10 -10.11 -22.27
CA GLY A 103 -35.42 -10.66 -23.58
C GLY A 103 -36.52 -11.74 -23.61
N LEU A 104 -37.20 -11.99 -22.48
CA LEU A 104 -38.46 -12.77 -22.53
C LEU A 104 -39.47 -12.01 -23.35
N ASP A 105 -40.25 -12.71 -24.21
CA ASP A 105 -41.29 -12.11 -24.99
C ASP A 105 -42.30 -11.35 -24.11
N ASN A 106 -42.61 -10.11 -24.48
CA ASN A 106 -43.50 -9.25 -23.69
C ASN A 106 -44.96 -9.76 -23.59
N SER A 107 -45.36 -10.71 -24.42
CA SER A 107 -46.65 -11.38 -24.31
C SER A 107 -46.63 -12.56 -23.33
N ALA A 108 -45.46 -13.09 -22.98
CA ALA A 108 -45.30 -14.17 -22.03
C ALA A 108 -45.59 -13.66 -20.60
N SER A 109 -46.46 -14.36 -19.87
CA SER A 109 -46.92 -13.96 -18.56
C SER A 109 -47.06 -15.11 -17.57
N THR A 110 -47.01 -16.34 -18.07
CA THR A 110 -47.12 -17.55 -17.25
C THR A 110 -45.78 -17.91 -16.65
N ALA A 111 -45.80 -18.61 -15.52
CA ALA A 111 -44.60 -19.14 -14.87
C ALA A 111 -43.90 -20.19 -15.75
N GLN A 112 -44.67 -20.96 -16.52
CA GLN A 112 -44.15 -21.97 -17.41
C GLN A 112 -43.30 -21.33 -18.54
N GLU A 113 -43.82 -20.32 -19.23
CA GLU A 113 -43.11 -19.59 -20.28
C GLU A 113 -41.81 -18.94 -19.73
N ALA A 114 -41.90 -18.30 -18.55
CA ALA A 114 -40.76 -17.70 -17.90
C ALA A 114 -39.69 -18.73 -17.51
N ALA A 115 -40.08 -19.87 -16.95
CA ALA A 115 -39.17 -20.93 -16.54
C ALA A 115 -38.51 -21.63 -17.75
N GLU A 116 -39.27 -21.88 -18.83
CA GLU A 116 -38.75 -22.41 -20.08
C GLU A 116 -37.72 -21.47 -20.72
N TRP A 117 -38.02 -20.17 -20.76
CA TRP A 117 -37.10 -19.18 -21.27
C TRP A 117 -35.82 -19.08 -20.40
N MET A 118 -35.95 -19.03 -19.08
CA MET A 118 -34.80 -19.00 -18.16
C MET A 118 -33.91 -20.25 -18.27
N ASN A 119 -34.51 -21.39 -18.62
CA ASN A 119 -33.78 -22.66 -18.78
C ASN A 119 -33.08 -22.80 -20.13
N ALA A 120 -33.39 -21.97 -21.11
CA ALA A 120 -32.71 -21.99 -22.39
C ALA A 120 -31.25 -21.55 -22.25
N ASP A 121 -30.37 -22.15 -23.06
CA ASP A 121 -28.91 -21.93 -22.99
C ASP A 121 -28.54 -20.44 -23.05
N GLY A 122 -27.83 -20.00 -22.02
CA GLY A 122 -27.25 -18.65 -21.90
C GLY A 122 -28.19 -17.57 -21.38
N HIS A 123 -29.49 -17.83 -21.15
CA HIS A 123 -30.40 -16.81 -20.63
C HIS A 123 -30.19 -16.53 -19.13
N MET A 124 -30.01 -17.58 -18.31
CA MET A 124 -29.70 -17.39 -16.88
C MET A 124 -28.24 -17.03 -16.67
N THR A 125 -27.98 -15.74 -16.53
CA THR A 125 -26.67 -15.20 -16.13
C THR A 125 -26.67 -14.82 -14.65
N THR A 126 -25.48 -14.64 -14.08
CA THR A 126 -25.31 -14.12 -12.71
C THR A 126 -25.94 -12.74 -12.55
N THR A 127 -25.82 -11.91 -13.58
CA THR A 127 -26.42 -10.57 -13.64
C THR A 127 -27.95 -10.64 -13.59
N LEU A 128 -28.56 -11.55 -14.35
CA LEU A 128 -30.02 -11.72 -14.32
C LEU A 128 -30.50 -12.24 -12.97
N ALA A 129 -29.81 -13.23 -12.39
CA ALA A 129 -30.12 -13.74 -11.06
C ALA A 129 -30.08 -12.63 -10.00
N ALA A 130 -29.07 -11.73 -10.07
CA ALA A 130 -28.95 -10.59 -9.17
C ALA A 130 -30.08 -9.56 -9.36
N LYS A 131 -30.45 -9.25 -10.59
CA LYS A 131 -31.57 -8.34 -10.90
C LYS A 131 -32.91 -8.90 -10.39
N LEU A 132 -33.15 -10.19 -10.61
CA LEU A 132 -34.33 -10.89 -10.08
C LEU A 132 -34.36 -10.85 -8.54
N ALA A 133 -33.25 -11.22 -7.87
CA ALA A 133 -33.18 -11.20 -6.42
C ALA A 133 -33.43 -9.80 -5.86
N ARG A 134 -32.85 -8.76 -6.47
CA ARG A 134 -33.07 -7.37 -6.06
C ARG A 134 -34.50 -6.92 -6.24
N ALA A 135 -35.13 -7.23 -7.38
CA ALA A 135 -36.52 -6.89 -7.65
C ALA A 135 -37.48 -7.55 -6.63
N ILE A 136 -37.27 -8.85 -6.36
CA ILE A 136 -38.04 -9.64 -5.42
C ILE A 136 -37.85 -9.14 -3.98
N TYR A 137 -36.61 -8.87 -3.57
CA TYR A 137 -36.27 -8.28 -2.28
C TYR A 137 -36.93 -6.92 -2.07
N ASN A 138 -36.79 -6.00 -3.04
CA ASN A 138 -37.36 -4.64 -2.98
C ASN A 138 -38.90 -4.65 -2.97
N ALA A 139 -39.51 -5.66 -3.55
CA ALA A 139 -40.97 -5.85 -3.52
C ALA A 139 -41.46 -6.37 -2.15
N GLY A 140 -40.57 -6.69 -1.23
CA GLY A 140 -40.93 -7.26 0.09
C GLY A 140 -41.53 -8.66 -0.01
N ALA A 141 -41.10 -9.46 -1.00
CA ALA A 141 -41.56 -10.84 -1.12
C ALA A 141 -41.10 -11.66 0.10
N PRO A 142 -41.93 -12.66 0.54
CA PRO A 142 -41.58 -13.48 1.66
C PRO A 142 -40.34 -14.34 1.36
N SER A 143 -39.44 -14.46 2.34
CA SER A 143 -38.26 -15.33 2.31
C SER A 143 -38.32 -16.39 3.40
N VAL A 144 -37.57 -17.46 3.23
CA VAL A 144 -37.27 -18.46 4.25
C VAL A 144 -35.81 -18.35 4.65
N ALA A 145 -35.55 -18.19 5.94
CA ALA A 145 -34.19 -18.11 6.46
C ALA A 145 -33.55 -19.50 6.49
N LEU A 146 -32.33 -19.61 5.90
CA LEU A 146 -31.52 -20.82 5.89
C LEU A 146 -30.25 -20.58 6.71
N ASN A 147 -29.98 -21.41 7.72
CA ASN A 147 -28.73 -21.34 8.46
C ASN A 147 -27.64 -22.13 7.73
N ALA A 148 -26.45 -21.55 7.60
CA ALA A 148 -25.31 -22.20 6.98
C ALA A 148 -24.97 -23.56 7.65
N GLY A 149 -24.70 -24.58 6.84
CA GLY A 149 -24.34 -25.91 7.32
C GLY A 149 -25.52 -26.73 7.86
N THR A 150 -26.74 -26.19 7.88
CA THR A 150 -27.93 -26.89 8.36
C THR A 150 -28.84 -27.25 7.19
N THR A 151 -29.33 -28.48 7.17
CA THR A 151 -30.35 -28.92 6.19
C THR A 151 -31.71 -28.36 6.58
N ALA A 152 -32.39 -27.74 5.62
CA ALA A 152 -33.76 -27.24 5.75
C ALA A 152 -34.66 -27.91 4.72
N GLU A 153 -35.96 -27.99 5.05
CA GLU A 153 -37.01 -28.44 4.13
C GLU A 153 -37.71 -27.22 3.53
N LEU A 154 -37.70 -27.13 2.18
CA LEU A 154 -38.39 -26.06 1.46
C LEU A 154 -39.50 -26.66 0.56
N PRO A 155 -40.61 -25.95 0.28
CA PRO A 155 -41.54 -26.32 -0.78
C PRO A 155 -40.83 -26.59 -2.10
N CYS A 156 -41.32 -27.57 -2.85
CA CYS A 156 -40.74 -27.91 -4.15
C CYS A 156 -40.83 -26.75 -5.14
N GLY A 157 -39.77 -26.53 -5.95
CA GLY A 157 -39.72 -25.50 -6.97
C GLY A 157 -38.39 -24.78 -7.08
N TYR A 158 -38.38 -23.65 -7.76
CA TYR A 158 -37.19 -22.83 -8.02
C TYR A 158 -37.01 -21.78 -6.93
N TRP A 159 -35.81 -21.70 -6.40
CA TRP A 159 -35.45 -20.81 -5.32
C TRP A 159 -34.26 -19.94 -5.70
N LEU A 160 -34.31 -18.66 -5.33
CA LEU A 160 -33.20 -17.72 -5.31
C LEU A 160 -32.68 -17.64 -3.87
N ILE A 161 -31.41 -17.94 -3.66
CA ILE A 161 -30.77 -17.94 -2.36
C ILE A 161 -29.73 -16.84 -2.35
N VAL A 162 -29.85 -15.90 -1.44
CA VAL A 162 -28.94 -14.76 -1.25
C VAL A 162 -28.37 -14.77 0.16
N ALA A 163 -27.15 -14.31 0.33
CA ALA A 163 -26.59 -14.09 1.66
C ALA A 163 -27.38 -12.98 2.37
N ASP A 164 -27.74 -13.19 3.61
CA ASP A 164 -28.30 -12.15 4.46
C ASP A 164 -27.21 -11.15 4.82
N ASP A 165 -27.39 -9.90 4.46
CA ASP A 165 -26.40 -8.84 4.64
C ASP A 165 -25.92 -8.69 6.07
N ASP A 166 -26.81 -8.85 7.04
CA ASP A 166 -26.48 -8.73 8.47
C ASP A 166 -25.75 -9.96 9.03
N ALA A 167 -25.78 -11.07 8.29
CA ALA A 167 -25.14 -12.33 8.67
C ALA A 167 -23.83 -12.61 7.92
N ILE A 168 -23.38 -11.70 7.02
CA ILE A 168 -22.10 -11.82 6.31
C ILE A 168 -20.96 -11.61 7.31
N SER A 169 -20.01 -12.54 7.31
CA SER A 169 -18.82 -12.47 8.16
C SER A 169 -17.93 -11.28 7.79
N GLN A 170 -17.28 -10.70 8.79
CA GLN A 170 -16.35 -9.60 8.53
C GLN A 170 -15.19 -10.06 7.61
N GLY A 171 -14.92 -9.27 6.59
CA GLY A 171 -13.89 -9.60 5.60
C GLY A 171 -14.37 -10.51 4.49
N GLU A 172 -15.62 -10.95 4.53
CA GLU A 172 -16.24 -11.71 3.44
C GLU A 172 -17.19 -10.83 2.62
N ALA A 173 -17.49 -11.25 1.40
CA ALA A 173 -18.49 -10.62 0.54
C ALA A 173 -19.54 -11.65 0.12
N GLY A 174 -20.80 -11.25 0.14
CA GLY A 174 -21.88 -12.02 -0.43
C GLY A 174 -21.64 -12.24 -1.92
N THR A 175 -21.83 -13.48 -2.36
CA THR A 175 -21.70 -13.83 -3.78
C THR A 175 -22.99 -13.53 -4.53
N ALA A 176 -22.96 -13.79 -5.84
CA ALA A 176 -24.17 -13.77 -6.64
C ALA A 176 -25.26 -14.67 -6.05
N PRO A 177 -26.53 -14.30 -6.23
CA PRO A 177 -27.64 -15.17 -5.87
C PRO A 177 -27.50 -16.55 -6.51
N ILE A 178 -27.84 -17.57 -5.76
CA ILE A 178 -27.77 -18.97 -6.20
C ILE A 178 -29.17 -19.39 -6.59
N MET A 179 -29.31 -19.92 -7.81
CA MET A 179 -30.53 -20.59 -8.24
C MET A 179 -30.47 -22.04 -7.83
N ALA A 180 -31.54 -22.55 -7.20
CA ALA A 180 -31.66 -23.95 -6.82
C ALA A 180 -33.04 -24.50 -7.17
N LEU A 181 -33.07 -25.71 -7.74
CA LEU A 181 -34.29 -26.50 -7.92
C LEU A 181 -34.43 -27.47 -6.76
N VAL A 182 -35.36 -27.19 -5.84
CA VAL A 182 -35.59 -27.96 -4.63
C VAL A 182 -36.73 -28.93 -4.85
N GLY A 183 -36.58 -30.18 -4.39
CA GLY A 183 -37.48 -31.31 -4.56
C GLY A 183 -36.71 -32.54 -5.07
N GLY A 184 -37.30 -33.73 -5.01
CA GLY A 184 -36.55 -34.98 -5.30
C GLY A 184 -35.40 -35.19 -4.32
N SER A 185 -34.21 -35.50 -4.83
CA SER A 185 -32.98 -35.69 -4.04
C SER A 185 -32.56 -34.37 -3.36
N ALA A 186 -31.86 -34.50 -2.21
CA ALA A 186 -31.37 -33.35 -1.44
C ALA A 186 -30.41 -32.47 -2.27
N VAL A 187 -30.54 -31.16 -2.12
CA VAL A 187 -29.73 -30.14 -2.79
C VAL A 187 -28.66 -29.62 -1.84
N SER A 188 -27.42 -29.55 -2.31
CA SER A 188 -26.35 -28.86 -1.58
C SER A 188 -25.77 -27.74 -2.45
N VAL A 189 -25.80 -26.52 -1.92
CA VAL A 189 -25.24 -25.34 -2.59
C VAL A 189 -24.09 -24.77 -1.78
N LYS A 190 -23.06 -24.29 -2.46
CA LYS A 190 -21.88 -23.71 -1.82
C LYS A 190 -21.61 -22.31 -2.39
N PRO A 191 -21.89 -21.24 -1.63
CA PRO A 191 -21.54 -19.89 -2.01
C PRO A 191 -20.03 -19.75 -2.21
N LYS A 192 -19.65 -18.92 -3.19
CA LYS A 192 -18.23 -18.60 -3.46
C LYS A 192 -17.87 -17.29 -2.77
N ALA A 193 -16.74 -17.26 -2.09
CA ALA A 193 -16.17 -16.03 -1.56
C ALA A 193 -15.47 -15.24 -2.67
N ALA A 194 -15.61 -13.93 -2.65
CA ALA A 194 -14.94 -13.02 -3.59
C ALA A 194 -14.46 -11.79 -2.82
N THR A 195 -13.39 -11.95 -2.05
CA THR A 195 -12.88 -10.92 -1.12
C THR A 195 -11.82 -10.06 -1.78
N PRO A 196 -12.01 -8.73 -1.85
CA PRO A 196 -10.98 -7.79 -2.26
C PRO A 196 -9.75 -7.83 -1.34
N LYS A 197 -8.62 -7.38 -1.87
CA LYS A 197 -7.37 -7.20 -1.11
C LYS A 197 -6.93 -5.76 -1.20
N VAL A 198 -6.23 -5.29 -0.18
CA VAL A 198 -5.63 -3.96 -0.15
C VAL A 198 -4.15 -4.09 0.16
N SER A 199 -3.34 -3.19 -0.39
CA SER A 199 -1.94 -3.04 -0.02
C SER A 199 -1.53 -1.57 -0.04
N LYS A 200 -0.55 -1.23 0.80
CA LYS A 200 0.02 0.10 0.94
C LYS A 200 1.52 0.06 0.71
N HIS A 201 2.01 1.09 0.01
CA HIS A 201 3.44 1.28 -0.24
C HIS A 201 3.78 2.75 -0.13
N VAL A 202 5.03 3.03 0.16
CA VAL A 202 5.67 4.35 0.11
C VAL A 202 6.70 4.34 -1.02
N LEU A 203 6.91 5.48 -1.67
CA LEU A 203 7.91 5.62 -2.70
C LEU A 203 9.26 5.89 -2.06
N GLU A 204 10.21 4.97 -2.27
CA GLU A 204 11.62 5.17 -1.94
C GLU A 204 12.31 5.83 -3.14
N ASP A 205 12.80 7.06 -2.96
CA ASP A 205 13.29 7.88 -4.07
C ASP A 205 14.66 7.40 -4.59
N SER A 206 15.55 6.95 -3.70
CA SER A 206 16.86 6.43 -4.06
C SER A 206 16.79 5.16 -4.91
N ALA A 207 15.79 4.31 -4.66
CA ALA A 207 15.50 3.10 -5.42
C ALA A 207 14.55 3.34 -6.60
N ALA A 208 13.86 4.49 -6.64
CA ALA A 208 12.74 4.80 -7.54
C ALA A 208 11.69 3.68 -7.54
N ALA A 209 11.36 3.15 -6.36
CA ALA A 209 10.52 1.97 -6.20
C ALA A 209 9.48 2.12 -5.08
N TRP A 210 8.31 1.49 -5.29
CA TRP A 210 7.27 1.39 -4.28
C TRP A 210 7.59 0.26 -3.30
N GLN A 211 7.86 0.61 -2.04
CA GLN A 211 8.30 -0.32 -0.99
C GLN A 211 7.40 -0.22 0.25
N LYS A 212 7.62 -1.11 1.21
CA LYS A 212 6.94 -1.07 2.52
C LYS A 212 7.58 -0.07 3.48
N ALA A 213 8.82 0.30 3.22
CA ALA A 213 9.54 1.26 4.01
C ALA A 213 10.36 2.17 3.09
N ALA A 214 10.47 3.44 3.45
CA ALA A 214 11.30 4.44 2.78
C ALA A 214 11.88 5.39 3.82
N ASP A 215 12.98 6.06 3.50
CA ASP A 215 13.39 7.24 4.25
C ASP A 215 13.15 8.52 3.43
N ALA A 216 13.09 9.65 4.12
CA ALA A 216 12.77 10.92 3.49
C ALA A 216 13.25 12.12 4.32
N THR A 217 13.52 13.22 3.64
CA THR A 217 13.73 14.54 4.26
C THR A 217 12.40 15.13 4.71
N VAL A 218 12.37 15.76 5.90
CA VAL A 218 11.19 16.46 6.42
C VAL A 218 10.74 17.55 5.44
N ALA A 219 9.42 17.66 5.24
CA ALA A 219 8.74 18.58 4.34
C ALA A 219 8.96 18.35 2.83
N ASP A 220 9.84 17.46 2.42
CA ASP A 220 9.96 17.04 1.03
C ASP A 220 8.77 16.18 0.60
N ASP A 221 8.48 16.14 -0.69
CA ASP A 221 7.38 15.36 -1.21
C ASP A 221 7.62 13.86 -0.94
N LEU A 222 6.67 13.22 -0.29
CA LEU A 222 6.68 11.80 -0.01
C LEU A 222 5.38 11.17 -0.52
N TYR A 223 5.52 10.29 -1.50
CA TYR A 223 4.37 9.70 -2.17
C TYR A 223 4.01 8.34 -1.58
N TRP A 224 2.70 8.14 -1.43
CA TRP A 224 2.10 6.91 -0.93
C TRP A 224 1.18 6.32 -1.98
N ARG A 225 1.17 5.00 -2.08
CA ARG A 225 0.32 4.24 -2.99
C ARG A 225 -0.58 3.28 -2.21
N LEU A 226 -1.89 3.40 -2.42
CA LEU A 226 -2.90 2.45 -1.99
C LEU A 226 -3.29 1.63 -3.20
N SER A 227 -3.28 0.31 -3.08
CA SER A 227 -3.65 -0.58 -4.17
C SER A 227 -4.74 -1.54 -3.70
N ALA A 228 -5.76 -1.73 -4.51
CA ALA A 228 -6.83 -2.69 -4.24
C ALA A 228 -7.02 -3.64 -5.42
N THR A 229 -7.18 -4.92 -5.12
CA THR A 229 -7.63 -5.94 -6.08
C THR A 229 -9.08 -6.25 -5.80
N VAL A 230 -9.93 -5.99 -6.77
CA VAL A 230 -11.32 -6.44 -6.80
C VAL A 230 -11.36 -7.74 -7.59
N PRO A 231 -11.77 -8.87 -6.99
CA PRO A 231 -11.67 -10.18 -7.64
C PRO A 231 -12.60 -10.30 -8.85
N ALA A 232 -12.29 -11.23 -9.75
CA ALA A 232 -13.13 -11.57 -10.89
C ALA A 232 -14.45 -12.23 -10.45
N GLY A 233 -15.45 -12.20 -11.32
CA GLY A 233 -16.73 -12.90 -11.13
C GLY A 233 -17.79 -12.12 -10.35
N LEU A 234 -17.62 -10.81 -10.16
CA LEU A 234 -18.59 -9.93 -9.49
C LEU A 234 -19.67 -9.38 -10.45
N THR A 235 -20.12 -10.18 -11.41
CA THR A 235 -21.14 -9.81 -12.41
C THR A 235 -22.54 -9.58 -11.84
N ALA A 236 -22.74 -9.96 -10.57
CA ALA A 236 -24.00 -9.71 -9.85
C ALA A 236 -24.17 -8.25 -9.40
N TYR A 237 -23.11 -7.45 -9.44
CA TYR A 237 -23.15 -6.07 -8.99
C TYR A 237 -23.50 -5.13 -10.15
N ASP A 238 -24.59 -4.37 -10.05
CA ASP A 238 -24.92 -3.31 -10.99
C ASP A 238 -24.00 -2.09 -10.84
N THR A 239 -23.57 -1.82 -9.62
CA THR A 239 -22.60 -0.79 -9.24
C THR A 239 -21.62 -1.35 -8.24
N TYR A 240 -20.37 -0.91 -8.30
CA TYR A 240 -19.35 -1.33 -7.33
C TYR A 240 -18.47 -0.16 -6.96
N THR A 241 -18.53 0.27 -5.71
CA THR A 241 -17.67 1.34 -5.19
C THR A 241 -16.78 0.79 -4.08
N VAL A 242 -15.55 1.29 -4.00
CA VAL A 242 -14.66 0.97 -2.89
C VAL A 242 -14.28 2.23 -2.13
N ARG A 243 -13.86 2.06 -0.87
CA ARG A 243 -13.40 3.16 -0.02
C ARG A 243 -12.08 2.76 0.61
N PHE A 244 -11.00 3.43 0.24
CA PHE A 244 -9.76 3.36 1.01
C PHE A 244 -9.93 4.21 2.26
N VAL A 245 -9.71 3.63 3.41
CA VAL A 245 -9.68 4.33 4.69
C VAL A 245 -8.26 4.27 5.21
N ASP A 246 -7.63 5.41 5.26
CA ASP A 246 -6.21 5.59 5.55
C ASP A 246 -6.03 6.31 6.87
N THR A 247 -5.08 5.86 7.69
CA THR A 247 -4.74 6.47 8.97
C THR A 247 -3.24 6.69 9.05
N MET A 248 -2.85 7.94 8.95
CA MET A 248 -1.46 8.38 9.01
C MET A 248 -0.99 8.53 10.45
N GLY A 249 0.25 8.15 10.74
CA GLY A 249 0.92 8.49 11.99
C GLY A 249 1.03 10.00 12.20
N ALA A 250 1.12 10.43 13.46
CA ALA A 250 1.17 11.86 13.82
C ALA A 250 2.38 12.62 13.23
N GLY A 251 3.39 11.91 12.76
CA GLY A 251 4.56 12.47 12.10
C GLY A 251 4.39 12.80 10.62
N LEU A 252 3.24 12.44 10.01
CA LEU A 252 2.93 12.73 8.61
C LEU A 252 2.03 13.97 8.50
N ASP A 253 2.24 14.77 7.45
CA ASP A 253 1.45 15.97 7.19
C ASP A 253 0.34 15.69 6.16
N PRO A 254 -0.96 15.77 6.55
CA PRO A 254 -2.08 15.53 5.67
C PRO A 254 -2.38 16.67 4.68
N SER A 255 -1.74 17.81 4.81
CA SER A 255 -2.11 19.05 4.10
C SER A 255 -2.10 18.94 2.58
N LYS A 256 -1.22 18.07 2.03
CA LYS A 256 -1.10 17.87 0.57
C LYS A 256 -2.00 16.74 0.03
N VAL A 257 -2.61 15.91 0.88
CA VAL A 257 -3.35 14.69 0.47
C VAL A 257 -4.43 14.99 -0.56
N ALA A 258 -5.35 15.91 -0.27
CA ALA A 258 -6.49 16.18 -1.16
C ALA A 258 -6.05 16.77 -2.51
N ALA A 259 -5.08 17.68 -2.52
CA ALA A 259 -4.61 18.35 -3.73
C ALA A 259 -3.78 17.44 -4.64
N SER A 260 -3.09 16.45 -4.07
CA SER A 260 -2.23 15.53 -4.80
C SER A 260 -2.91 14.20 -5.17
N MET A 261 -4.12 13.95 -4.65
CA MET A 261 -4.81 12.67 -4.84
C MET A 261 -5.05 12.36 -6.32
N ARG A 262 -4.63 11.18 -6.74
CA ARG A 262 -4.88 10.59 -8.06
C ARG A 262 -5.43 9.20 -7.88
N VAL A 263 -6.43 8.83 -8.68
CA VAL A 263 -7.05 7.51 -8.58
C VAL A 263 -7.20 6.92 -9.97
N TYR A 264 -6.70 5.70 -10.12
CA TYR A 264 -6.69 4.99 -11.39
C TYR A 264 -7.35 3.63 -11.26
N VAL A 265 -8.00 3.18 -12.33
CA VAL A 265 -8.61 1.84 -12.43
C VAL A 265 -8.15 1.14 -13.69
N ALA A 266 -7.95 -0.17 -13.60
CA ALA A 266 -7.72 -1.05 -14.74
C ALA A 266 -8.57 -2.32 -14.61
N ALA A 267 -9.04 -2.84 -15.74
CA ALA A 267 -9.74 -4.13 -15.78
C ALA A 267 -8.78 -5.28 -15.46
N GLY A 268 -9.32 -6.36 -14.89
CA GLY A 268 -8.58 -7.56 -14.49
C GLY A 268 -8.03 -7.47 -13.07
N ALA A 269 -8.18 -8.59 -12.34
CA ALA A 269 -7.70 -8.72 -10.96
C ALA A 269 -6.20 -9.09 -10.89
N ASP A 270 -5.65 -9.64 -11.98
CA ASP A 270 -4.27 -10.11 -12.05
C ASP A 270 -3.33 -9.03 -12.63
N GLY A 271 -2.08 -9.04 -12.18
CA GLY A 271 -1.01 -8.17 -12.68
C GLY A 271 -0.57 -7.09 -11.69
N GLY A 272 0.37 -6.26 -12.15
CA GLY A 272 1.00 -5.22 -11.33
C GLY A 272 0.12 -4.00 -11.10
N PHE A 273 0.57 -3.18 -10.16
CA PHE A 273 -0.09 -1.92 -9.79
C PHE A 273 0.67 -0.70 -10.31
N ASP A 274 1.40 -0.85 -11.44
CA ASP A 274 2.23 0.22 -12.01
C ASP A 274 1.38 1.20 -12.81
N ALA A 275 0.38 1.80 -12.14
CA ALA A 275 -0.47 2.85 -12.70
C ALA A 275 0.30 4.15 -12.90
N VAL A 276 1.33 4.37 -12.09
CA VAL A 276 2.11 5.60 -12.01
C VAL A 276 3.59 5.26 -12.03
N ALA A 277 4.31 5.79 -13.01
CA ALA A 277 5.76 5.66 -13.07
C ALA A 277 6.44 6.49 -11.98
N CYS A 278 7.57 5.99 -11.46
CA CYS A 278 8.43 6.68 -10.52
C CYS A 278 9.63 7.24 -11.27
N GLU A 279 9.75 8.57 -11.33
CA GLU A 279 10.87 9.24 -12.00
C GLU A 279 11.51 10.23 -11.02
N GLY A 280 12.79 10.02 -10.71
CA GLY A 280 13.58 10.92 -9.84
C GLY A 280 12.93 11.14 -8.47
N GLY A 281 12.41 10.09 -7.84
CA GLY A 281 11.74 10.18 -6.52
C GLY A 281 10.33 10.74 -6.55
N ASN A 282 9.78 11.07 -7.72
CA ASN A 282 8.45 11.64 -7.86
C ASN A 282 7.49 10.68 -8.59
N ALA A 283 6.22 10.71 -8.18
CA ALA A 283 5.17 10.00 -8.89
C ALA A 283 4.74 10.76 -10.15
N SER A 284 4.78 10.11 -11.31
CA SER A 284 4.33 10.69 -12.59
C SER A 284 2.86 11.09 -12.54
N SER A 285 2.49 12.16 -13.24
CA SER A 285 1.09 12.58 -13.40
C SER A 285 0.36 11.82 -14.51
N THR A 286 1.08 11.11 -15.36
CA THR A 286 0.51 10.40 -16.50
C THR A 286 0.29 8.93 -16.14
N PRO A 287 -0.93 8.39 -16.31
CA PRO A 287 -1.18 6.98 -16.03
C PRO A 287 -0.47 6.08 -17.05
N ALA A 288 -0.04 4.91 -16.61
CA ALA A 288 0.49 3.88 -17.48
C ALA A 288 -0.60 3.36 -18.44
N LYS A 289 -0.17 2.78 -19.55
CA LYS A 289 -1.09 2.23 -20.57
C LYS A 289 -2.01 1.17 -19.96
N GLY A 290 -3.30 1.28 -20.25
CA GLY A 290 -4.34 0.36 -19.77
C GLY A 290 -4.99 0.78 -18.45
N TRP A 291 -4.56 1.91 -17.87
CA TRP A 291 -5.17 2.51 -16.70
C TRP A 291 -6.02 3.73 -17.09
N THR A 292 -7.15 3.87 -16.44
CA THR A 292 -8.08 4.99 -16.61
C THR A 292 -8.04 5.87 -15.36
N ASP A 293 -7.87 7.17 -15.54
CA ASP A 293 -7.97 8.16 -14.46
C ASP A 293 -9.44 8.36 -14.08
N ILE A 294 -9.76 8.13 -12.81
CA ILE A 294 -11.10 8.29 -12.24
C ILE A 294 -11.12 9.29 -11.08
N ALA A 295 -10.06 10.08 -10.88
CA ALA A 295 -9.95 10.99 -9.74
C ALA A 295 -11.12 11.98 -9.65
N SER A 296 -11.62 12.48 -10.78
CA SER A 296 -12.78 13.38 -10.83
C SER A 296 -14.11 12.74 -10.38
N GLN A 297 -14.18 11.42 -10.36
CA GLN A 297 -15.34 10.65 -9.91
C GLN A 297 -15.21 10.24 -8.43
N CYS A 298 -14.06 10.51 -7.80
CA CYS A 298 -13.77 10.14 -6.43
C CYS A 298 -14.09 11.28 -5.46
N LYS A 299 -14.41 10.90 -4.22
CA LYS A 299 -14.59 11.85 -3.12
C LYS A 299 -13.55 11.58 -2.05
N VAL A 300 -12.75 12.60 -1.74
CA VAL A 300 -11.77 12.58 -0.63
C VAL A 300 -12.35 13.35 0.55
N SER A 301 -12.32 12.76 1.74
CA SER A 301 -12.67 13.41 3.00
C SER A 301 -11.55 13.19 4.01
N ILE A 302 -11.12 14.27 4.69
CA ILE A 302 -9.99 14.25 5.64
C ILE A 302 -10.51 14.64 7.02
N GLU A 303 -10.13 13.87 8.05
CA GLU A 303 -10.45 14.11 9.45
C GLU A 303 -9.17 13.91 10.29
N GLY A 304 -8.51 15.01 10.64
CA GLY A 304 -7.22 14.96 11.33
C GLY A 304 -6.18 14.22 10.48
N ASN A 305 -5.58 13.19 11.03
CA ASN A 305 -4.59 12.35 10.35
C ASN A 305 -5.21 11.15 9.58
N ALA A 306 -6.52 11.08 9.50
CA ALA A 306 -7.20 10.06 8.72
C ALA A 306 -7.88 10.66 7.50
N PHE A 307 -7.97 9.88 6.42
CA PHE A 307 -8.77 10.27 5.27
C PHE A 307 -9.46 9.05 4.63
N THR A 308 -10.50 9.34 3.88
CA THR A 308 -11.21 8.34 3.10
C THR A 308 -11.25 8.77 1.63
N VAL A 309 -10.87 7.85 0.73
CA VAL A 309 -11.09 8.00 -0.71
C VAL A 309 -12.20 7.07 -1.13
N ARG A 310 -13.36 7.61 -1.46
CA ARG A 310 -14.48 6.86 -2.05
C ARG A 310 -14.39 6.96 -3.57
N THR A 311 -14.33 5.83 -4.26
CA THR A 311 -14.38 5.80 -5.73
C THR A 311 -15.79 6.10 -6.24
N GLY A 312 -15.88 6.49 -7.50
CA GLY A 312 -17.10 6.36 -8.29
C GLY A 312 -17.45 4.88 -8.51
N ASP A 313 -18.44 4.65 -9.37
CA ASP A 313 -18.82 3.30 -9.77
C ASP A 313 -17.76 2.68 -10.70
N LEU A 314 -17.10 1.63 -10.22
CA LEU A 314 -16.06 0.95 -10.99
C LEU A 314 -16.61 0.16 -12.18
N VAL A 315 -17.86 -0.32 -12.12
CA VAL A 315 -18.52 -0.99 -13.24
C VAL A 315 -18.63 -0.04 -14.41
N ALA A 316 -19.16 1.16 -14.16
CA ALA A 316 -19.30 2.20 -15.17
C ALA A 316 -17.93 2.71 -15.66
N ALA A 317 -16.95 2.89 -14.77
CA ALA A 317 -15.61 3.38 -15.10
C ALA A 317 -14.84 2.45 -16.05
N LEU A 318 -15.11 1.14 -15.97
CA LEU A 318 -14.50 0.12 -16.83
C LEU A 318 -15.29 -0.14 -18.14
N GLY A 319 -16.42 0.51 -18.34
CA GLY A 319 -17.23 0.36 -19.56
C GLY A 319 -18.33 -0.68 -19.45
N GLY A 320 -18.69 -1.10 -18.25
CA GLY A 320 -19.85 -1.96 -17.98
C GLY A 320 -19.51 -3.32 -17.37
N ALA A 321 -20.54 -4.13 -17.18
CA ALA A 321 -20.46 -5.41 -16.48
C ALA A 321 -19.51 -6.42 -17.14
N ASP A 322 -19.42 -6.43 -18.46
CA ASP A 322 -18.56 -7.36 -19.20
C ASP A 322 -17.07 -7.14 -18.89
N ALA A 323 -16.61 -5.88 -18.87
CA ALA A 323 -15.24 -5.54 -18.49
C ALA A 323 -14.98 -5.81 -17.01
N PHE A 324 -15.97 -5.54 -16.15
CA PHE A 324 -15.88 -5.78 -14.71
C PHE A 324 -15.90 -7.27 -14.32
N THR A 325 -16.37 -8.14 -15.22
CA THR A 325 -16.34 -9.60 -15.03
C THR A 325 -14.95 -10.14 -14.73
N ALA A 326 -13.91 -9.54 -15.33
CA ALA A 326 -12.51 -9.89 -15.08
C ALA A 326 -11.98 -9.39 -13.74
N GLY A 327 -12.78 -8.65 -12.96
CA GLY A 327 -12.35 -7.93 -11.77
C GLY A 327 -11.72 -6.58 -12.10
N ALA A 328 -11.15 -5.93 -11.09
CA ALA A 328 -10.51 -4.63 -11.25
C ALA A 328 -9.29 -4.48 -10.33
N ARG A 329 -8.36 -3.65 -10.75
CA ARG A 329 -7.29 -3.10 -9.93
C ARG A 329 -7.54 -1.61 -9.77
N VAL A 330 -7.48 -1.13 -8.55
CA VAL A 330 -7.64 0.28 -8.22
C VAL A 330 -6.39 0.76 -7.51
N VAL A 331 -5.85 1.89 -7.94
CA VAL A 331 -4.67 2.52 -7.34
C VAL A 331 -5.00 3.96 -7.00
N ALA A 332 -4.74 4.35 -5.74
CA ALA A 332 -4.74 5.74 -5.31
C ALA A 332 -3.31 6.15 -4.94
N VAL A 333 -2.86 7.30 -5.45
CA VAL A 333 -1.54 7.87 -5.14
C VAL A 333 -1.74 9.27 -4.58
N TYR A 334 -1.03 9.58 -3.50
CA TYR A 334 -1.11 10.89 -2.85
C TYR A 334 0.24 11.26 -2.21
N ASN A 335 0.42 12.53 -1.92
CA ASN A 335 1.56 13.09 -1.22
C ASN A 335 1.19 13.39 0.23
N ALA A 336 1.95 12.82 1.16
CA ALA A 336 1.89 13.16 2.59
C ALA A 336 3.33 13.14 3.14
N PRO A 337 3.99 14.31 3.22
CA PRO A 337 5.37 14.42 3.67
C PRO A 337 5.51 14.15 5.17
N LEU A 338 6.75 13.94 5.60
CA LEU A 338 7.09 14.01 7.01
C LEU A 338 6.93 15.45 7.52
N GLY A 339 6.18 15.62 8.59
CA GLY A 339 6.00 16.90 9.26
C GLY A 339 7.10 17.19 10.27
N ALA A 340 7.15 18.42 10.79
CA ALA A 340 8.15 18.86 11.78
C ALA A 340 8.17 18.04 13.09
N ASN A 341 7.07 17.38 13.41
CA ASN A 341 6.92 16.54 14.62
C ASN A 341 7.11 15.03 14.33
N CYS A 342 7.72 14.67 13.21
CA CYS A 342 7.94 13.27 12.87
C CYS A 342 8.91 12.58 13.84
N ASN A 343 8.78 11.27 13.96
CA ASN A 343 9.74 10.46 14.70
C ASN A 343 11.00 10.26 13.85
N GLN A 344 12.16 10.41 14.47
CA GLN A 344 13.44 10.03 13.88
C GLN A 344 13.79 8.58 14.22
N GLY A 345 14.54 7.93 13.33
CA GLY A 345 15.04 6.58 13.48
C GLY A 345 13.96 5.49 13.42
N VAL A 346 14.42 4.26 13.63
CA VAL A 346 13.61 3.07 13.39
C VAL A 346 12.81 2.59 14.61
N THR A 347 13.11 3.07 15.80
CA THR A 347 12.45 2.61 17.04
C THR A 347 10.93 2.88 16.99
N LYS A 348 10.52 3.98 16.39
CA LYS A 348 9.11 4.35 16.23
C LYS A 348 8.69 4.45 14.78
N GLY A 349 9.53 5.04 13.92
CA GLY A 349 9.18 5.39 12.54
C GLY A 349 7.93 6.27 12.43
N ASN A 350 7.43 6.43 11.22
CA ASN A 350 6.21 7.19 10.94
C ASN A 350 5.26 6.28 10.13
N PRO A 351 4.48 5.44 10.81
CA PRO A 351 3.63 4.45 10.18
C PRO A 351 2.44 5.09 9.48
N ASN A 352 1.94 4.39 8.48
CA ASN A 352 0.75 4.76 7.73
C ASN A 352 -0.02 3.49 7.36
N GLU A 353 -1.29 3.40 7.78
CA GLU A 353 -2.12 2.20 7.67
C GLU A 353 -3.31 2.43 6.75
N VAL A 354 -3.72 1.41 6.01
CA VAL A 354 -4.92 1.43 5.18
C VAL A 354 -5.74 0.16 5.35
N TYR A 355 -7.07 0.29 5.26
CA TYR A 355 -7.95 -0.81 4.93
C TYR A 355 -8.93 -0.40 3.84
N LEU A 356 -9.47 -1.40 3.13
CA LEU A 356 -10.46 -1.19 2.08
C LEU A 356 -11.85 -1.53 2.60
N ARG A 357 -12.82 -0.64 2.39
CA ARG A 357 -14.24 -0.96 2.52
C ARG A 357 -14.82 -1.24 1.14
N TYR A 358 -15.62 -2.28 1.04
CA TYR A 358 -16.23 -2.73 -0.21
C TYR A 358 -17.66 -3.24 0.04
N PRO A 359 -18.53 -3.27 -0.99
CA PRO A 359 -19.90 -3.69 -0.83
C PRO A 359 -20.01 -5.09 -0.26
N ARG A 360 -20.86 -5.24 0.75
CA ARG A 360 -21.05 -6.47 1.49
C ARG A 360 -21.71 -7.56 0.64
N SER A 361 -22.69 -7.18 -0.18
CA SER A 361 -23.38 -8.05 -1.13
C SER A 361 -23.85 -7.29 -2.37
N PRO A 362 -24.28 -7.99 -3.43
CA PRO A 362 -24.90 -7.36 -4.59
C PRO A 362 -26.19 -6.59 -4.27
N LEU A 363 -26.88 -6.93 -3.19
CA LEU A 363 -28.13 -6.28 -2.76
C LEU A 363 -27.90 -5.12 -1.79
N ALA A 364 -26.69 -4.99 -1.22
CA ALA A 364 -26.39 -4.00 -0.20
C ALA A 364 -26.55 -2.56 -0.72
N ASP A 365 -27.12 -1.70 0.12
CA ASP A 365 -27.19 -0.26 -0.14
C ASP A 365 -25.79 0.38 -0.01
N GLN A 366 -25.24 0.83 -1.13
CA GLN A 366 -23.95 1.48 -1.20
C GLN A 366 -23.98 2.99 -0.94
N SER A 367 -25.14 3.57 -0.62
CA SER A 367 -25.28 4.99 -0.28
C SER A 367 -24.72 5.31 1.11
N GLY A 368 -24.91 4.43 2.06
CA GLY A 368 -24.47 4.54 3.46
C GLY A 368 -23.26 3.67 3.79
N ASP A 369 -22.97 3.55 5.08
CA ASP A 369 -21.86 2.74 5.60
C ASP A 369 -22.27 1.29 5.90
N ALA A 370 -23.56 1.05 6.18
CA ALA A 370 -24.08 -0.25 6.55
C ALA A 370 -23.92 -1.31 5.45
N GLY A 371 -23.99 -0.89 4.18
CA GLY A 371 -23.81 -1.79 3.03
C GLY A 371 -22.36 -2.22 2.75
N PHE A 372 -21.40 -1.84 3.60
CA PHE A 372 -19.99 -2.15 3.39
C PHE A 372 -19.42 -3.07 4.48
N THR A 373 -18.52 -3.95 4.07
CA THR A 373 -17.59 -4.67 4.94
C THR A 373 -16.16 -4.16 4.70
N ARG A 374 -15.14 -4.75 5.33
CA ARG A 374 -13.77 -4.28 5.18
C ARG A 374 -12.76 -5.43 5.13
N THR A 375 -11.62 -5.18 4.49
CA THR A 375 -10.44 -6.05 4.54
C THR A 375 -9.73 -5.98 5.90
N SER A 376 -8.76 -6.85 6.13
CA SER A 376 -7.67 -6.58 7.06
C SER A 376 -6.91 -5.33 6.63
N SER A 377 -6.21 -4.69 7.56
CA SER A 377 -5.34 -3.56 7.27
C SER A 377 -4.02 -4.01 6.66
N ASP A 378 -3.38 -3.07 5.95
CA ASP A 378 -2.00 -3.16 5.49
C ASP A 378 -1.30 -1.82 5.74
N ASP A 379 0.01 -1.83 5.96
CA ASP A 379 0.78 -0.66 6.36
C ASP A 379 2.05 -0.46 5.52
N ALA A 380 2.60 0.76 5.60
CA ALA A 380 3.93 1.14 5.17
C ALA A 380 4.47 2.19 6.15
N CYS A 381 5.79 2.39 6.19
CA CYS A 381 6.43 3.25 7.17
C CYS A 381 7.48 4.15 6.53
N ALA A 382 7.51 5.42 6.94
CA ALA A 382 8.57 6.36 6.58
C ALA A 382 9.53 6.58 7.74
N TYR A 383 10.82 6.71 7.43
CA TYR A 383 11.89 7.00 8.37
C TYR A 383 12.56 8.34 8.01
N THR A 384 13.32 8.88 8.95
CA THR A 384 14.16 10.05 8.74
C THR A 384 15.29 10.07 9.78
N TRP A 385 16.38 10.76 9.47
CA TRP A 385 17.60 10.75 10.26
C TRP A 385 17.92 12.14 10.79
N GLY A 386 18.27 12.25 12.05
CA GLY A 386 18.77 13.49 12.65
C GLY A 386 20.28 13.59 12.42
N LEU A 387 20.70 14.53 11.58
CA LEU A 387 22.12 14.80 11.36
C LEU A 387 22.53 16.00 12.19
N SER A 388 23.58 15.89 12.99
CA SER A 388 24.16 16.97 13.76
C SER A 388 25.64 17.15 13.47
N LEU A 389 26.13 18.40 13.53
CA LEU A 389 27.50 18.76 13.31
C LEU A 389 28.03 19.57 14.52
N THR A 390 29.12 19.10 15.11
CA THR A 390 29.82 19.84 16.17
C THR A 390 31.16 20.35 15.64
N LYS A 391 31.34 21.65 15.64
CA LYS A 391 32.62 22.29 15.30
C LYS A 391 33.59 22.15 16.48
N ARG A 392 34.79 21.59 16.23
CA ARG A 392 35.80 21.31 17.25
C ARG A 392 37.19 21.78 16.86
N SER A 393 37.98 22.07 17.88
CA SER A 393 39.43 22.34 17.73
C SER A 393 40.19 21.04 17.50
N SER A 394 41.03 20.98 16.51
CA SER A 394 41.90 19.81 16.24
C SER A 394 43.02 19.61 17.29
N SER A 395 43.27 20.60 18.15
CA SER A 395 44.35 20.55 19.16
C SER A 395 43.89 20.05 20.50
N ASP A 396 42.67 20.33 20.92
CA ASP A 396 42.18 20.02 22.29
C ASP A 396 40.71 19.53 22.32
N ASP A 397 40.13 19.26 21.14
CA ASP A 397 38.78 18.73 20.90
C ASP A 397 37.66 19.60 21.50
N LYS A 398 37.96 20.85 21.92
CA LYS A 398 36.93 21.76 22.46
C LYS A 398 35.96 22.23 21.37
N PRO A 399 34.68 22.42 21.71
CA PRO A 399 33.69 22.96 20.78
C PRO A 399 34.03 24.42 20.42
N LEU A 400 33.68 24.81 19.19
CA LEU A 400 34.00 26.10 18.62
C LEU A 400 32.74 26.81 18.14
N ALA A 401 32.41 27.93 18.80
CA ALA A 401 31.28 28.81 18.43
C ALA A 401 31.65 29.72 17.26
N GLY A 402 30.65 30.14 16.49
CA GLY A 402 30.75 31.17 15.47
C GLY A 402 31.37 30.73 14.13
N ALA A 403 31.53 29.46 13.89
CA ALA A 403 31.81 28.95 12.54
C ALA A 403 30.57 29.14 11.65
N LYS A 404 30.78 29.60 10.41
CA LYS A 404 29.71 29.64 9.42
C LYS A 404 29.88 28.48 8.46
N LEU A 405 28.86 27.62 8.40
CA LEU A 405 28.82 26.41 7.57
C LEU A 405 27.71 26.54 6.54
N ARG A 406 27.96 26.06 5.35
CA ARG A 406 26.97 25.82 4.33
C ARG A 406 26.82 24.31 4.18
N ILE A 407 25.63 23.79 4.41
CA ILE A 407 25.32 22.37 4.28
C ILE A 407 24.37 22.26 3.11
N ILE A 408 24.75 21.51 2.09
CA ILE A 408 24.10 21.47 0.79
C ILE A 408 23.65 20.03 0.54
N ASP A 409 22.39 19.82 0.17
CA ASP A 409 21.87 18.53 -0.24
C ASP A 409 22.26 18.19 -1.70
N ASP A 410 21.85 17.01 -2.17
CA ASP A 410 22.10 16.52 -3.53
C ASP A 410 21.33 17.31 -4.60
N ARG A 411 20.26 18.02 -4.21
CA ARG A 411 19.48 18.92 -5.07
C ARG A 411 20.07 20.34 -5.13
N GLY A 412 21.16 20.58 -4.41
CA GLY A 412 21.83 21.88 -4.34
C GLY A 412 21.14 22.90 -3.43
N ARG A 413 20.19 22.46 -2.59
CA ARG A 413 19.54 23.31 -1.59
C ARG A 413 20.44 23.44 -0.36
N ILE A 414 20.36 24.57 0.33
CA ILE A 414 21.23 24.90 1.46
C ILE A 414 20.38 24.95 2.74
N LEU A 415 20.86 24.32 3.81
CA LEU A 415 20.21 24.30 5.11
C LEU A 415 20.15 25.71 5.71
N THR A 416 19.00 26.09 6.22
CA THR A 416 18.75 27.33 6.99
C THR A 416 18.84 27.09 8.49
N THR A 417 18.87 28.14 9.28
CA THR A 417 18.96 28.07 10.75
C THR A 417 17.68 27.53 11.42
N ASP A 418 16.56 27.54 10.72
CA ASP A 418 15.29 26.97 11.20
C ASP A 418 15.07 25.50 10.76
N GLY A 419 16.08 24.91 10.13
CA GLY A 419 16.04 23.51 9.65
C GLY A 419 15.34 23.34 8.30
N SER A 420 14.93 24.42 7.63
CA SER A 420 14.38 24.35 6.27
C SER A 420 15.48 24.37 5.21
N TRP A 421 15.13 24.14 3.95
CA TRP A 421 16.05 24.15 2.82
C TRP A 421 15.81 25.34 1.90
N SER A 422 16.87 26.06 1.54
CA SER A 422 16.85 27.27 0.72
C SER A 422 17.65 27.10 -0.58
N THR A 423 17.20 27.72 -1.64
CA THR A 423 17.97 27.84 -2.90
C THR A 423 18.83 29.13 -2.94
N ASP A 424 18.80 29.95 -1.91
CA ASP A 424 19.60 31.17 -1.79
C ASP A 424 21.05 30.82 -1.45
N ALA A 425 21.98 31.13 -2.38
CA ALA A 425 23.40 30.82 -2.27
C ALA A 425 24.11 31.52 -1.09
N ASP A 426 23.53 32.58 -0.51
CA ASP A 426 24.09 33.29 0.64
C ASP A 426 23.66 32.68 1.98
N THR A 427 22.79 31.67 1.95
CA THR A 427 22.36 30.94 3.15
C THR A 427 23.54 30.23 3.82
N CYS A 428 23.63 30.32 5.14
CA CYS A 428 24.56 29.55 5.97
C CYS A 428 24.02 29.41 7.39
N VAL A 429 24.45 28.37 8.08
CA VAL A 429 24.19 28.17 9.51
C VAL A 429 25.43 28.59 10.33
N THR A 430 25.21 29.05 11.56
CA THR A 430 26.31 29.47 12.47
C THR A 430 26.33 28.57 13.69
N THR A 431 27.49 28.02 14.03
CA THR A 431 27.63 27.15 15.23
C THR A 431 27.35 27.94 16.50
N GLY A 432 26.54 27.33 17.40
CA GLY A 432 26.19 27.86 18.70
C GLY A 432 27.37 27.93 19.68
N ALA A 433 27.10 28.34 20.95
CA ALA A 433 28.12 28.41 22.00
C ALA A 433 28.79 27.07 22.32
N ASP A 434 28.07 26.01 22.08
CA ASP A 434 28.50 24.60 22.20
C ASP A 434 29.15 24.05 20.92
N GLY A 435 29.35 24.89 19.91
CA GLY A 435 29.87 24.49 18.61
C GLY A 435 28.90 23.70 17.73
N HIS A 436 27.64 23.55 18.14
CA HIS A 436 26.66 22.64 17.56
C HIS A 436 25.81 23.30 16.47
N VAL A 437 25.45 22.48 15.46
CA VAL A 437 24.40 22.71 14.45
C VAL A 437 23.61 21.43 14.31
N GLU A 438 22.31 21.51 14.42
CA GLU A 438 21.41 20.36 14.27
C GLU A 438 20.68 20.44 12.93
N LEU A 439 20.62 19.29 12.25
CA LEU A 439 19.80 19.07 11.07
C LEU A 439 18.84 17.93 11.39
N SER A 440 17.59 18.26 11.63
CA SER A 440 16.56 17.27 11.88
C SER A 440 15.90 16.82 10.58
N GLY A 441 15.68 15.52 10.45
CA GLY A 441 14.86 14.97 9.41
C GLY A 441 15.48 15.01 8.01
N VAL A 442 16.69 14.47 7.88
CA VAL A 442 17.37 14.26 6.59
C VAL A 442 17.12 12.85 6.06
N ASP A 443 17.23 12.72 4.75
CA ASP A 443 17.17 11.48 3.99
C ASP A 443 18.54 10.80 3.89
N ALA A 444 18.59 9.54 3.47
CA ALA A 444 19.82 8.95 2.96
C ALA A 444 20.19 9.66 1.64
N GLY A 445 21.46 10.03 1.51
CA GLY A 445 21.89 10.81 0.36
C GLY A 445 23.29 11.38 0.51
N VAL A 446 23.66 12.25 -0.42
CA VAL A 446 24.96 12.90 -0.43
C VAL A 446 24.82 14.37 -0.06
N TYR A 447 25.43 14.74 1.04
CA TYR A 447 25.47 16.12 1.54
C TYR A 447 26.87 16.70 1.37
N THR A 448 26.94 17.99 1.13
CA THR A 448 28.19 18.72 1.03
C THR A 448 28.29 19.73 2.17
N VAL A 449 29.40 19.72 2.90
CA VAL A 449 29.72 20.69 3.95
C VAL A 449 30.84 21.61 3.47
N GLU A 450 30.59 22.92 3.53
CA GLU A 450 31.54 23.97 3.18
C GLU A 450 31.68 24.94 4.38
N GLU A 451 32.89 25.27 4.75
CA GLU A 451 33.12 26.27 5.79
C GLU A 451 33.32 27.65 5.16
N VAL A 452 32.30 28.51 5.31
CA VAL A 452 32.29 29.88 4.77
C VAL A 452 33.16 30.81 5.61
N ALA A 453 33.20 30.60 6.92
CA ALA A 453 34.04 31.35 7.84
C ALA A 453 34.41 30.52 9.07
N ALA A 454 35.71 30.50 9.38
CA ALA A 454 36.20 29.84 10.61
C ALA A 454 35.90 30.65 11.86
N PRO A 455 35.83 30.03 13.04
CA PRO A 455 35.80 30.69 14.32
C PRO A 455 37.06 31.55 14.53
N LYS A 456 36.93 32.61 15.35
CA LYS A 456 38.05 33.49 15.64
C LYS A 456 39.25 32.72 16.21
N GLY A 457 40.43 32.88 15.62
CA GLY A 457 41.65 32.21 16.03
C GLY A 457 41.89 30.85 15.41
N TYR A 458 41.06 30.47 14.44
CA TYR A 458 41.17 29.21 13.72
C TYR A 458 41.26 29.44 12.20
N THR A 459 41.77 28.44 11.49
CA THR A 459 41.84 28.43 10.03
C THR A 459 40.73 27.57 9.48
N ALA A 460 39.96 28.11 8.53
CA ALA A 460 38.93 27.36 7.80
C ALA A 460 39.56 26.18 7.03
N PHE A 461 38.86 25.08 6.91
CA PHE A 461 39.22 24.10 5.92
C PHE A 461 38.85 24.61 4.51
N GLU A 462 39.67 24.32 3.54
CA GLU A 462 39.42 24.79 2.17
C GLU A 462 38.57 23.78 1.38
N GLY A 463 37.67 24.32 0.55
CA GLY A 463 36.83 23.55 -0.37
C GLY A 463 35.65 22.86 0.33
N LYS A 464 35.00 22.01 -0.43
CA LYS A 464 33.80 21.25 0.00
C LYS A 464 34.18 19.87 0.52
N ARG A 465 33.42 19.33 1.46
CA ARG A 465 33.60 17.97 1.98
C ARG A 465 32.28 17.23 1.85
N THR A 466 32.39 15.97 1.44
CA THR A 466 31.25 15.09 1.24
C THR A 466 30.91 14.36 2.54
N VAL A 467 29.62 14.29 2.82
CA VAL A 467 28.98 13.43 3.82
C VAL A 467 28.01 12.54 3.07
N THR A 468 28.22 11.23 3.10
CA THR A 468 27.29 10.27 2.50
C THR A 468 26.56 9.53 3.62
N VAL A 469 25.25 9.68 3.66
CA VAL A 469 24.34 8.92 4.54
C VAL A 469 23.75 7.80 3.71
N THR A 470 23.82 6.57 4.20
CA THR A 470 23.28 5.39 3.51
C THR A 470 22.30 4.68 4.46
N ALA A 471 21.08 4.43 4.00
CA ALA A 471 20.12 3.59 4.69
C ALA A 471 19.97 2.26 3.93
N GLU A 472 19.95 1.16 4.66
CA GLU A 472 19.81 -0.19 4.13
C GLU A 472 18.68 -0.91 4.86
N GLY A 473 18.07 -1.94 4.24
CA GLY A 473 17.02 -2.77 4.86
C GLY A 473 15.64 -2.14 4.82
N LEU A 474 15.37 -1.24 3.87
CA LEU A 474 14.07 -0.62 3.58
C LEU A 474 13.24 -1.47 2.61
N ASP A 475 13.88 -2.23 1.71
CA ASP A 475 13.20 -3.15 0.78
C ASP A 475 12.77 -4.42 1.51
N VAL A 476 11.53 -4.43 1.97
CA VAL A 476 10.93 -5.52 2.75
C VAL A 476 9.51 -5.81 2.29
N GLU A 477 9.06 -7.05 2.52
CA GLU A 477 7.69 -7.48 2.22
C GLU A 477 6.65 -6.98 3.25
N GLN A 478 7.08 -6.68 4.48
CA GLN A 478 6.24 -6.21 5.58
C GLN A 478 7.02 -5.24 6.47
N VAL A 479 6.37 -4.17 6.94
CA VAL A 479 6.99 -3.16 7.83
C VAL A 479 7.62 -3.79 9.07
N ALA A 480 6.99 -4.78 9.66
CA ALA A 480 7.51 -5.49 10.84
C ALA A 480 8.86 -6.20 10.61
N ALA A 481 9.20 -6.49 9.36
CA ALA A 481 10.49 -7.06 8.97
C ALA A 481 11.55 -5.99 8.68
N ALA A 482 11.18 -4.72 8.54
CA ALA A 482 12.10 -3.62 8.32
C ALA A 482 13.05 -3.47 9.53
N LYS A 483 14.34 -3.52 9.25
CA LYS A 483 15.40 -3.26 10.22
C LYS A 483 16.43 -2.33 9.58
N PRO A 484 16.02 -1.09 9.29
CA PRO A 484 16.92 -0.17 8.64
C PRO A 484 18.21 0.02 9.40
N LYS A 485 19.29 0.10 8.67
CA LYS A 485 20.62 0.44 9.19
C LYS A 485 21.05 1.74 8.55
N VAL A 486 21.57 2.65 9.34
CA VAL A 486 22.17 3.87 8.84
C VAL A 486 23.68 3.80 9.00
N THR A 487 24.39 4.14 7.94
CA THR A 487 25.85 4.26 7.94
C THR A 487 26.24 5.60 7.31
N VAL A 488 27.37 6.14 7.78
CA VAL A 488 27.83 7.44 7.32
C VAL A 488 29.31 7.37 6.96
N SER A 489 29.67 7.93 5.82
CA SER A 489 31.05 8.16 5.42
C SER A 489 31.31 9.66 5.22
N VAL A 490 32.49 10.13 5.61
CA VAL A 490 32.85 11.54 5.56
C VAL A 490 34.28 11.75 5.07
N GLU A 491 34.53 12.91 4.47
CA GLU A 491 35.87 13.34 4.09
C GLU A 491 36.51 14.19 5.18
N SER A 492 37.83 13.99 5.40
CA SER A 492 38.59 14.84 6.34
C SER A 492 38.47 16.33 5.97
N PRO A 493 38.30 17.26 6.94
CA PRO A 493 38.52 17.09 8.37
C PRO A 493 37.23 16.76 9.15
N LEU A 494 36.21 16.16 8.50
CA LEU A 494 35.04 15.67 9.20
C LEU A 494 35.34 14.30 9.84
N ARG A 495 34.64 13.97 10.92
CA ARG A 495 34.72 12.71 11.66
C ARG A 495 33.32 12.27 12.04
N VAL A 496 33.02 10.99 11.92
CA VAL A 496 31.77 10.39 12.46
C VAL A 496 32.00 10.08 13.93
N ASP A 497 31.17 10.67 14.79
CA ASP A 497 31.18 10.41 16.23
C ASP A 497 30.15 9.33 16.58
N THR A 498 28.96 9.40 15.99
CA THR A 498 27.86 8.43 16.20
C THR A 498 27.06 8.24 14.92
N ALA A 499 26.56 7.03 14.69
CA ALA A 499 25.51 6.70 13.73
C ALA A 499 24.64 5.60 14.33
N ASP A 500 23.47 5.95 14.85
CA ASP A 500 22.54 5.04 15.53
C ASP A 500 21.19 5.03 14.81
N ALA A 501 20.91 3.95 14.10
CA ALA A 501 19.65 3.77 13.39
C ALA A 501 18.44 3.69 14.35
N GLY A 502 18.62 3.21 15.57
CA GLY A 502 17.54 3.06 16.56
C GLY A 502 16.92 4.40 16.94
N THR A 503 17.76 5.36 17.29
CA THR A 503 17.37 6.73 17.62
C THR A 503 17.28 7.64 16.39
N GLY A 504 17.87 7.22 15.27
CA GLY A 504 18.00 8.04 14.06
C GLY A 504 19.08 9.10 14.16
N SER A 505 19.96 9.05 15.18
CA SER A 505 20.96 10.08 15.42
C SER A 505 22.25 9.83 14.64
N ILE A 506 22.68 10.84 13.90
CA ILE A 506 23.98 10.89 13.23
C ILE A 506 24.73 12.12 13.76
N GLU A 507 25.84 11.89 14.43
CA GLU A 507 26.66 12.97 15.00
C GLU A 507 28.01 13.01 14.30
N LEU A 508 28.37 14.20 13.80
CA LEU A 508 29.64 14.45 13.13
C LEU A 508 30.42 15.54 13.85
N SER A 509 31.74 15.45 13.84
CA SER A 509 32.64 16.54 14.20
C SER A 509 33.31 17.14 12.97
N VAL A 510 33.44 18.46 12.94
CA VAL A 510 34.17 19.23 11.93
C VAL A 510 35.36 19.91 12.59
N LEU A 511 36.58 19.51 12.24
CA LEU A 511 37.79 19.94 12.94
C LEU A 511 38.42 21.17 12.29
N ASN A 512 38.81 22.19 13.11
CA ASN A 512 39.63 23.32 12.66
C ASN A 512 40.96 23.38 13.42
N THR A 513 41.97 23.79 12.68
CA THR A 513 43.31 23.98 13.25
C THR A 513 43.46 25.41 13.78
N PRO A 514 44.03 25.61 14.98
CA PRO A 514 44.33 26.95 15.48
C PRO A 514 45.23 27.71 14.49
N SER A 515 44.89 28.97 14.21
CA SER A 515 45.70 29.80 13.33
C SER A 515 47.07 30.12 13.97
N LYS A 516 48.10 30.31 13.11
CA LYS A 516 49.43 30.68 13.62
C LYS A 516 49.42 31.97 14.44
N GLU A 517 48.45 32.85 14.21
CA GLU A 517 48.27 34.08 14.99
C GLU A 517 47.68 33.83 16.37
N ALA A 518 46.80 32.83 16.54
CA ALA A 518 46.27 32.41 17.84
C ALA A 518 47.33 31.79 18.73
N ASN A 519 48.30 31.06 18.14
CA ASN A 519 49.45 30.54 18.87
C ASN A 519 50.49 31.61 19.26
N ARG A 520 50.44 32.83 18.65
CA ARG A 520 51.27 33.96 19.06
C ARG A 520 50.81 34.62 20.34
N GLY A 521 49.59 34.39 20.78
CA GLY A 521 49.05 34.96 22.02
C GLY A 521 49.62 34.41 23.29
N PHE A 522 50.44 33.34 23.26
CA PHE A 522 51.16 32.79 24.43
C PHE A 522 52.65 33.21 24.48
N MET A 523 53.14 33.89 23.47
CA MET A 523 54.42 34.60 23.62
C MET A 523 54.13 36.01 24.13
N PRO A 524 54.62 36.39 25.32
CA PRO A 524 54.52 37.77 25.71
C PRO A 524 55.21 38.61 24.65
N SER A 525 54.47 39.57 24.05
CA SER A 525 55.07 40.56 23.16
C SER A 525 55.81 41.58 24.03
N THR A 526 56.82 41.14 24.70
CA THR A 526 57.86 42.03 25.23
C THR A 526 58.81 42.23 24.09
N GLY A 527 58.73 43.38 23.47
CA GLY A 527 59.76 43.92 22.57
C GLY A 527 61.09 44.12 23.27
N ASP A 528 61.38 43.30 24.25
CA ASP A 528 62.61 43.34 25.02
C ASP A 528 63.54 42.21 24.51
N ARG A 529 64.48 42.66 23.68
CA ARG A 529 65.58 41.83 23.19
C ARG A 529 66.35 41.14 24.31
N THR A 530 66.19 41.55 25.57
CA THR A 530 66.78 41.02 26.79
C THR A 530 66.32 39.58 27.10
N LEU A 531 65.04 39.24 26.88
CA LEU A 531 64.53 37.87 27.16
C LEU A 531 65.02 36.85 26.12
N VAL A 532 65.15 37.22 24.89
CA VAL A 532 65.75 36.37 23.87
C VAL A 532 67.22 36.15 24.15
N LEU A 533 67.93 37.20 24.63
CA LEU A 533 69.34 37.12 24.99
C LEU A 533 69.55 36.18 26.21
N VAL A 534 68.64 36.27 27.20
CA VAL A 534 68.68 35.39 28.40
C VAL A 534 68.39 33.92 28.04
N ALA A 535 67.45 33.65 27.13
CA ALA A 535 67.16 32.27 26.68
C ALA A 535 68.31 31.69 25.84
N VAL A 536 68.95 32.51 25.00
CA VAL A 536 70.14 32.10 24.23
C VAL A 536 71.31 31.87 25.13
N LEU A 537 71.56 32.77 26.11
CA LEU A 537 72.64 32.61 27.11
C LEU A 537 72.41 31.41 28.01
N ALA A 538 71.19 31.11 28.42
CA ALA A 538 70.86 29.91 29.17
C ALA A 538 71.12 28.62 28.36
N ALA A 539 70.75 28.61 27.09
CA ALA A 539 71.01 27.49 26.19
C ALA A 539 72.53 27.27 25.97
N ILE A 540 73.29 28.35 25.83
CA ILE A 540 74.77 28.30 25.72
C ILE A 540 75.38 27.80 27.03
N GLY A 541 74.85 28.24 28.17
CA GLY A 541 75.28 27.79 29.51
C GLY A 541 75.08 26.30 29.72
N VAL A 542 73.93 25.75 29.33
CA VAL A 542 73.61 24.34 29.40
C VAL A 542 74.50 23.54 28.43
N ALA A 543 74.74 24.01 27.24
CA ALA A 543 75.68 23.36 26.29
C ALA A 543 77.12 23.33 26.83
N ALA A 544 77.59 24.44 27.45
CA ALA A 544 78.90 24.48 28.06
C ALA A 544 79.03 23.50 29.24
N ILE A 545 78.00 23.34 30.05
CA ILE A 545 78.00 22.32 31.14
C ILE A 545 78.05 20.90 30.56
N PHE A 546 77.34 20.59 29.47
CA PHE A 546 77.42 19.29 28.80
C PHE A 546 78.84 19.02 28.20
N VAL A 547 79.47 20.03 27.61
CA VAL A 547 80.80 19.92 27.09
C VAL A 547 81.81 19.72 28.25
N ALA A 548 81.71 20.48 29.35
CA ALA A 548 82.56 20.31 30.53
C ALA A 548 82.39 18.92 31.19
N LEU A 549 81.16 18.42 31.21
CA LEU A 549 80.88 17.05 31.72
C LEU A 549 81.46 15.97 30.80
N ALA A 550 81.40 16.20 29.46
CA ALA A 550 81.99 15.28 28.50
C ALA A 550 83.53 15.26 28.55
N ILE A 551 84.17 16.42 28.75
CA ILE A 551 85.64 16.53 28.99
C ILE A 551 86.07 15.83 30.29
N LYS A 552 85.29 16.04 31.36
CA LYS A 552 85.57 15.40 32.62
C LYS A 552 85.40 13.86 32.58
N ARG A 553 84.50 13.33 31.76
CA ARG A 553 84.39 11.88 31.55
C ARG A 553 85.43 11.32 30.55
N GLY A 554 85.95 12.13 29.64
CA GLY A 554 87.05 11.73 28.74
C GLY A 554 88.39 11.66 29.42
N GLY A 555 88.65 12.46 30.50
CA GLY A 555 89.87 12.50 31.22
C GLY A 555 90.16 11.33 32.21
N SER A 556 89.13 10.56 32.54
CA SER A 556 89.26 9.43 33.48
C SER A 556 89.56 8.05 32.82
N ARG A 557 89.75 8.00 31.52
CA ARG A 557 90.11 6.77 30.78
C ARG A 557 91.51 6.69 30.25
N ARG A 558 92.45 7.55 30.77
CA ARG A 558 93.89 7.46 30.47
C ARG A 558 94.77 7.36 31.64
N ALA A 559 94.34 6.58 32.65
CA ALA A 559 95.20 6.12 33.72
C ALA A 559 94.73 4.75 34.21
N LYS A 560 94.95 3.75 33.43
CA LYS A 560 95.44 2.39 33.77
C LYS A 560 95.57 1.60 32.47
#